data_58aafd8011b3763a677d60d1a06c9ee6
#
_entry.id   58aafd8011b3763a677d60d1a06c9ee6
#
_cell.length_a   1.000
_cell.length_b   1.000
_cell.length_c   1.000
_cell.angle_alpha   90.00
_cell.angle_beta   90.00
_cell.angle_gamma   90.00
#
_symmetry.space_group_name_H-M   'P 1'
#
loop_
_entity.id
_entity.type
_entity.pdbx_description
1 polymer ?
#
loop_
_entity_poly.entity_id
_entity_poly.type
_entity_poly.pdbx_seq_one_letter_code
_entity_poly.pdbx_strand_id
1 'polypeptide(L)'
;MEIQEIKIKDCIAFKDNPFKIRDTLDMELLVESIAENGVLIPIVVRKAKLNQYEVISGQRRIYACQKAGIENIPAIVEELSRDESIIMLVDANLHMMIQR
;
A
#
# COMPACT_ATOMS: atom_id res chain seq x y z
N MET A 1 -7.62 -15.38 6.33
CA MET A 1 -7.03 -14.21 5.67
C MET A 1 -5.99 -14.69 4.66
N GLU A 2 -6.27 -14.51 3.38
CA GLU A 2 -5.39 -14.99 2.33
C GLU A 2 -4.56 -13.85 1.77
N ILE A 3 -3.28 -14.14 1.53
CA ILE A 3 -2.39 -13.22 0.86
C ILE A 3 -2.39 -13.59 -0.61
N GLN A 4 -2.70 -12.61 -1.46
CA GLN A 4 -2.69 -12.77 -2.90
C GLN A 4 -1.58 -11.92 -3.49
N GLU A 5 -1.07 -12.32 -4.61
CA GLU A 5 -0.18 -11.47 -5.38
C GLU A 5 -1.00 -10.71 -6.41
N ILE A 6 -0.97 -9.39 -6.38
CA ILE A 6 -1.71 -8.54 -7.28
C ILE A 6 -0.77 -7.65 -8.08
N LYS A 7 -1.25 -7.17 -9.21
CA LYS A 7 -0.46 -6.28 -10.07
C LYS A 7 -0.51 -4.86 -9.55
N ILE A 8 0.64 -4.22 -9.44
CA ILE A 8 0.72 -2.82 -8.97
C ILE A 8 -0.08 -1.90 -9.88
N LYS A 9 -0.11 -2.17 -11.18
CA LYS A 9 -0.88 -1.34 -12.11
C LYS A 9 -2.39 -1.35 -11.84
N ASP A 10 -2.88 -2.37 -11.14
CA ASP A 10 -4.29 -2.48 -10.78
C ASP A 10 -4.61 -1.83 -9.43
N CYS A 11 -3.59 -1.31 -8.74
CA CYS A 11 -3.74 -0.62 -7.48
C CYS A 11 -3.96 0.87 -7.69
N ILE A 12 -4.98 1.41 -7.04
CA ILE A 12 -5.29 2.83 -7.09
C ILE A 12 -5.24 3.40 -5.68
N ALA A 13 -4.86 4.67 -5.57
CA ALA A 13 -4.86 5.36 -4.31
C ALA A 13 -6.29 5.48 -3.79
N PHE A 14 -6.48 5.33 -2.48
CA PHE A 14 -7.77 5.58 -1.87
C PHE A 14 -8.10 7.07 -2.01
N LYS A 15 -9.26 7.37 -2.58
CA LYS A 15 -9.62 8.73 -3.01
C LYS A 15 -9.58 9.75 -1.88
N ASP A 16 -9.93 9.35 -0.67
CA ASP A 16 -10.01 10.23 0.48
C ASP A 16 -8.79 10.16 1.39
N ASN A 17 -7.67 9.63 0.89
CA ASN A 17 -6.46 9.55 1.68
C ASN A 17 -5.87 10.95 1.91
N PRO A 18 -5.83 11.43 3.17
CA PRO A 18 -5.28 12.76 3.46
C PRO A 18 -3.76 12.79 3.48
N PHE A 19 -3.11 11.64 3.47
CA PHE A 19 -1.65 11.53 3.61
C PHE A 19 -0.98 11.50 2.25
N LYS A 20 0.16 12.17 2.15
CA LYS A 20 0.91 12.26 0.90
C LYS A 20 2.23 11.52 1.01
N ILE A 21 2.64 10.93 -0.11
CA ILE A 21 3.93 10.26 -0.21
C ILE A 21 4.95 11.28 -0.69
N ARG A 22 6.12 11.24 -0.07
CA ARG A 22 7.23 12.15 -0.40
C ARG A 22 8.50 11.36 -0.67
N ASP A 23 9.31 11.91 -1.58
CA ASP A 23 10.64 11.39 -1.83
C ASP A 23 11.59 11.90 -0.73
N THR A 24 11.92 11.00 0.18
CA THR A 24 12.79 11.28 1.31
C THR A 24 13.88 10.23 1.36
N LEU A 25 14.88 10.42 2.23
CA LEU A 25 15.90 9.40 2.44
C LEU A 25 15.26 8.07 2.89
N ASP A 26 14.22 8.15 3.73
CA ASP A 26 13.50 6.95 4.16
C ASP A 26 12.90 6.21 2.97
N MET A 27 12.37 6.94 2.00
CA MET A 27 11.84 6.33 0.78
C MET A 27 12.94 5.68 -0.05
N GLU A 28 14.09 6.32 -0.17
CA GLU A 28 15.23 5.75 -0.89
C GLU A 28 15.69 4.43 -0.26
N LEU A 29 15.77 4.39 1.06
CA LEU A 29 16.12 3.17 1.79
C LEU A 29 15.09 2.08 1.60
N LEU A 30 13.82 2.44 1.58
CA LEU A 30 12.74 1.49 1.33
C LEU A 30 12.82 0.92 -0.09
N VAL A 31 13.11 1.74 -1.09
CA VAL A 31 13.30 1.30 -2.46
C VAL A 31 14.43 0.30 -2.55
N GLU A 32 15.56 0.59 -1.92
CA GLU A 32 16.71 -0.32 -1.90
C GLU A 32 16.36 -1.65 -1.23
N SER A 33 15.69 -1.60 -0.09
CA SER A 33 15.28 -2.80 0.63
C SER A 33 14.36 -3.67 -0.23
N ILE A 34 13.39 -3.06 -0.89
CA ILE A 34 12.45 -3.77 -1.75
C ILE A 34 13.17 -4.35 -2.97
N ALA A 35 14.10 -3.61 -3.55
CA ALA A 35 14.87 -4.11 -4.68
C ALA A 35 15.70 -5.35 -4.33
N GLU A 36 16.22 -5.41 -3.10
CA GLU A 36 17.04 -6.53 -2.64
C GLU A 36 16.22 -7.70 -2.12
N ASN A 37 15.17 -7.43 -1.36
CA ASN A 37 14.46 -8.45 -0.59
C ASN A 37 13.02 -8.68 -1.03
N GLY A 38 12.50 -7.86 -1.93
CA GLY A 38 11.08 -7.86 -2.26
C GLY A 38 10.24 -7.24 -1.14
N VAL A 39 8.93 -7.36 -1.25
CA VAL A 39 8.00 -6.87 -0.24
C VAL A 39 7.73 -7.99 0.74
N LEU A 40 8.18 -7.82 1.99
CA LEU A 40 8.06 -8.83 3.04
C LEU A 40 6.72 -8.75 3.77
N ILE A 41 6.13 -7.57 3.84
CA ILE A 41 4.86 -7.34 4.53
C ILE A 41 3.81 -7.00 3.48
N PRO A 42 2.71 -7.76 3.40
CA PRO A 42 1.68 -7.48 2.39
C PRO A 42 0.98 -6.14 2.64
N ILE A 43 0.53 -5.52 1.55
CA ILE A 43 -0.33 -4.35 1.64
C ILE A 43 -1.76 -4.80 1.90
N VAL A 44 -2.60 -3.87 2.33
CA VAL A 44 -4.04 -4.12 2.51
C VAL A 44 -4.80 -3.31 1.48
N VAL A 45 -5.66 -3.99 0.75
CA VAL A 45 -6.47 -3.36 -0.31
C VAL A 45 -7.92 -3.80 -0.17
N ARG A 46 -8.82 -3.05 -0.80
CA ARG A 46 -10.19 -3.49 -1.00
C ARG A 46 -10.48 -3.51 -2.50
N LYS A 47 -11.33 -4.42 -2.90
CA LYS A 47 -11.75 -4.50 -4.30
C LYS A 47 -12.62 -3.29 -4.62
N ALA A 48 -12.26 -2.57 -5.67
CA ALA A 48 -13.02 -1.43 -6.15
C ALA A 48 -13.82 -1.84 -7.39
N LYS A 49 -13.62 -1.17 -8.51
CA LYS A 49 -14.22 -1.56 -9.77
C LYS A 49 -13.52 -2.79 -10.35
N LEU A 50 -14.04 -3.31 -11.43
CA LEU A 50 -13.51 -4.47 -12.12
C LEU A 50 -11.98 -4.37 -12.29
N ASN A 51 -11.28 -5.36 -11.77
CA ASN A 51 -9.83 -5.47 -11.85
C ASN A 51 -9.05 -4.31 -11.21
N GLN A 52 -9.66 -3.60 -10.26
CA GLN A 52 -8.97 -2.54 -9.53
C GLN A 52 -9.06 -2.76 -8.02
N TYR A 53 -8.00 -2.34 -7.33
CA TYR A 53 -7.89 -2.44 -5.87
C TYR A 53 -7.56 -1.08 -5.30
N GLU A 54 -8.35 -0.62 -4.33
CA GLU A 54 -8.02 0.59 -3.58
C GLU A 54 -7.08 0.25 -2.44
N VAL A 55 -5.99 0.97 -2.34
CA VAL A 55 -4.95 0.72 -1.32
C VAL A 55 -5.35 1.36 -0.01
N ILE A 56 -5.54 0.52 1.01
CA ILE A 56 -5.87 0.98 2.35
C ILE A 56 -4.62 1.19 3.18
N SER A 57 -3.68 0.25 3.11
CA SER A 57 -2.42 0.32 3.83
C SER A 57 -1.30 -0.15 2.93
N GLY A 58 -0.19 0.58 2.91
CA GLY A 58 0.98 0.21 2.14
C GLY A 58 1.23 1.04 0.90
N GLN A 59 0.70 2.25 0.84
CA GLN A 59 0.91 3.14 -0.30
C GLN A 59 2.38 3.48 -0.52
N ARG A 60 3.14 3.62 0.57
CA ARG A 60 4.58 3.84 0.47
C ARG A 60 5.28 2.66 -0.17
N ARG A 61 4.85 1.44 0.16
CA ARG A 61 5.42 0.22 -0.43
C ARG A 61 5.12 0.14 -1.92
N ILE A 62 3.92 0.53 -2.34
CA ILE A 62 3.57 0.58 -3.77
C ILE A 62 4.46 1.58 -4.51
N TYR A 63 4.61 2.76 -3.97
CA TYR A 63 5.46 3.78 -4.57
C TYR A 63 6.91 3.29 -4.70
N ALA A 64 7.44 2.69 -3.64
CA ALA A 64 8.78 2.15 -3.64
C ALA A 64 8.93 0.99 -4.65
N CYS A 65 7.92 0.14 -4.78
CA CYS A 65 7.92 -0.93 -5.77
C CYS A 65 7.95 -0.38 -7.19
N GLN A 66 7.18 0.66 -7.46
CA GLN A 66 7.18 1.29 -8.76
C GLN A 66 8.57 1.84 -9.10
N LYS A 67 9.22 2.45 -8.13
CA LYS A 67 10.59 2.96 -8.30
C LYS A 67 11.61 1.85 -8.48
N ALA A 68 11.39 0.72 -7.83
CA ALA A 68 12.28 -0.45 -7.95
C ALA A 68 11.99 -1.30 -9.19
N GLY A 69 10.97 -0.98 -9.97
CA GLY A 69 10.62 -1.72 -11.17
C GLY A 69 9.91 -3.04 -10.90
N ILE A 70 9.27 -3.18 -9.76
CA ILE A 70 8.53 -4.38 -9.37
C ILE A 70 7.09 -4.27 -9.85
N GLU A 71 6.57 -5.33 -10.47
CA GLU A 71 5.25 -5.34 -11.10
C GLU A 71 4.14 -5.92 -10.22
N ASN A 72 4.50 -6.84 -9.32
CA ASN A 72 3.53 -7.55 -8.48
C ASN A 72 3.86 -7.34 -7.01
N ILE A 73 2.83 -7.35 -6.16
CA ILE A 73 2.99 -7.11 -4.73
C ILE A 73 2.05 -8.02 -3.94
N PRO A 74 2.50 -8.61 -2.83
CA PRO A 74 1.61 -9.37 -1.98
C PRO A 74 0.61 -8.45 -1.28
N ALA A 75 -0.64 -8.86 -1.26
CA ALA A 75 -1.73 -8.05 -0.72
C ALA A 75 -2.75 -8.91 0.01
N ILE A 76 -3.32 -8.35 1.05
CA ILE A 76 -4.51 -8.88 1.70
C ILE A 76 -5.69 -8.11 1.15
N VAL A 77 -6.64 -8.83 0.54
CA VAL A 77 -7.85 -8.22 -0.02
C VAL A 77 -8.94 -8.33 1.04
N GLU A 78 -9.35 -7.20 1.58
CA GLU A 78 -10.37 -7.12 2.61
C GLU A 78 -11.70 -6.65 2.03
N GLU A 79 -12.78 -7.23 2.55
CA GLU A 79 -14.13 -6.80 2.22
C GLU A 79 -14.53 -5.70 3.20
N LEU A 80 -14.25 -4.45 2.85
CA LEU A 80 -14.51 -3.30 3.70
C LEU A 80 -15.43 -2.34 2.99
N SER A 81 -16.35 -1.76 3.76
CA SER A 81 -17.13 -0.61 3.30
C SER A 81 -16.20 0.59 3.14
N ARG A 82 -16.70 1.65 2.49
CA ARG A 82 -15.95 2.88 2.35
C ARG A 82 -15.59 3.47 3.72
N ASP A 83 -16.56 3.50 4.63
CA ASP A 83 -16.36 4.06 5.97
C ASP A 83 -15.34 3.24 6.77
N GLU A 84 -15.45 1.92 6.74
CA GLU A 84 -14.48 1.04 7.38
C GLU A 84 -13.07 1.24 6.81
N SER A 85 -12.98 1.45 5.51
CA SER A 85 -11.71 1.68 4.83
C SER A 85 -11.08 3.00 5.27
N ILE A 86 -11.89 4.04 5.43
CA ILE A 86 -11.41 5.35 5.91
C ILE A 86 -10.86 5.22 7.32
N ILE A 87 -11.57 4.52 8.19
CA ILE A 87 -11.14 4.30 9.57
C ILE A 87 -9.80 3.57 9.59
N MET A 88 -9.69 2.49 8.84
CA MET A 88 -8.46 1.70 8.78
C MET A 88 -7.30 2.52 8.21
N LEU A 89 -7.54 3.30 7.17
CA LEU A 89 -6.54 4.16 6.55
C LEU A 89 -5.98 5.17 7.54
N VAL A 90 -6.86 5.86 8.24
CA VAL A 90 -6.46 6.88 9.22
C VAL A 90 -5.69 6.24 10.36
N ASP A 91 -6.19 5.13 10.89
CA ASP A 91 -5.56 4.40 11.98
C ASP A 91 -4.15 3.93 11.60
N ALA A 92 -4.00 3.33 10.43
CA ALA A 92 -2.71 2.84 9.96
C ALA A 92 -1.69 3.99 9.82
N ASN A 93 -2.10 5.11 9.24
CA ASN A 93 -1.20 6.26 9.05
C ASN A 93 -0.87 6.95 10.37
N LEU A 94 -1.84 7.05 11.25
CA LEU A 94 -1.62 7.64 12.56
C LEU A 94 -0.63 6.82 13.37
N HIS A 95 -0.76 5.50 13.29
CA HIS A 95 0.17 4.58 13.94
C HIS A 95 1.60 4.78 13.42
N MET A 96 1.77 4.93 12.12
CA MET A 96 3.07 5.22 11.52
C MET A 96 3.65 6.56 11.98
N MET A 97 2.81 7.56 12.20
CA MET A 97 3.25 8.87 12.66
C MET A 97 3.70 8.86 14.11
N ILE A 98 3.15 7.98 14.92
CA ILE A 98 3.47 7.87 16.35
C ILE A 98 4.71 7.03 16.58
N GLN A 99 4.90 5.99 15.80
CA GLN A 99 6.06 5.11 15.89
C GLN A 99 7.28 5.75 15.25
N ARG A 100 8.19 6.16 16.07
CA ARG A 100 9.46 6.74 15.63
C ARG A 100 10.63 5.99 16.23
#